data_60d46867bd6d20e662156f14be4631e8
#
_entry.id   60d46867bd6d20e662156f14be4631e8
#
_cell.length_a   1.000
_cell.length_b   1.000
_cell.length_c   1.000
_cell.angle_alpha   90.00
_cell.angle_beta   90.00
_cell.angle_gamma   90.00
#
_symmetry.space_group_name_H-M   'P 1'
#
loop_
_entity.id
_entity.type
_entity.pdbx_description
1 polymer ?
#
loop_
_entity_poly.entity_id
_entity_poly.type
_entity_poly.pdbx_seq_one_letter_code
_entity_poly.pdbx_strand_id
1 'polypeptide(L)'
;MKDKKIYKIIFIQLGEIYEIFAKQIFQSDMYGFLEVEEFIFTNDDQLVVDPSSEKLKTEFNKVKRSYIPIGAIQRIDEVIESGEAKIKKTS
;
A
#
# COMPACT_ATOMS: atom_id res chain seq x y z
N MET A 1 3.21 -5.82 25.54
CA MET A 1 3.51 -6.09 24.14
C MET A 1 2.86 -5.06 23.25
N LYS A 2 3.58 -4.60 22.27
CA LYS A 2 3.05 -3.58 21.39
C LYS A 2 2.11 -4.15 20.37
N ASP A 3 1.02 -3.46 20.13
CA ASP A 3 0.11 -3.84 19.08
C ASP A 3 0.77 -3.63 17.74
N LYS A 4 0.57 -4.57 16.85
CA LYS A 4 1.02 -4.43 15.49
C LYS A 4 -0.04 -3.68 14.72
N LYS A 5 0.37 -2.59 14.09
CA LYS A 5 -0.54 -1.79 13.31
C LYS A 5 -0.37 -2.10 11.84
N ILE A 6 -1.48 -2.14 11.15
CA ILE A 6 -1.50 -2.36 9.71
C ILE A 6 -2.34 -1.26 9.11
N TYR A 7 -1.81 -0.63 8.09
CA TYR A 7 -2.49 0.47 7.42
C TYR A 7 -2.85 0.08 6.00
N LYS A 8 -4.05 0.42 5.62
CA LYS A 8 -4.53 0.26 4.25
C LYS A 8 -4.51 1.63 3.61
N ILE A 9 -3.77 1.78 2.54
CA ILE A 9 -3.62 3.05 1.85
C ILE A 9 -4.21 2.93 0.45
N ILE A 10 -5.13 3.81 0.13
CA ILE A 10 -5.75 3.85 -1.19
C ILE A 10 -5.34 5.14 -1.85
N PHE A 11 -4.71 5.04 -3.01
CA PHE A 11 -4.25 6.22 -3.72
C PHE A 11 -4.40 6.04 -5.23
N ILE A 12 -4.37 7.14 -5.95
CA ILE A 12 -4.52 7.15 -7.41
C ILE A 12 -3.17 7.44 -8.04
N GLN A 13 -2.81 6.63 -9.04
CA GLN A 13 -1.59 6.85 -9.79
C GLN A 13 -1.85 6.46 -11.25
N LEU A 14 -1.58 7.40 -12.15
CA LEU A 14 -1.71 7.18 -13.58
C LEU A 14 -3.07 6.61 -13.97
N GLY A 15 -4.12 7.17 -13.36
CA GLY A 15 -5.47 6.77 -13.70
C GLY A 15 -5.92 5.46 -13.10
N GLU A 16 -5.12 4.90 -12.20
CA GLU A 16 -5.47 3.64 -11.55
C GLU A 16 -5.53 3.84 -10.05
N ILE A 17 -6.39 3.07 -9.41
CA ILE A 17 -6.53 3.11 -7.96
C ILE A 17 -5.71 1.98 -7.37
N TYR A 18 -4.76 2.35 -6.54
CA TYR A 18 -3.90 1.41 -5.84
C TYR A 18 -4.41 1.21 -4.42
N GLU A 19 -4.46 -0.03 -4.00
CA GLU A 19 -4.81 -0.36 -2.63
C GLU A 19 -3.69 -1.22 -2.08
N ILE A 20 -2.94 -0.67 -1.13
CA ILE A 20 -1.78 -1.36 -0.57
C ILE A 20 -1.88 -1.41 0.94
N PHE A 21 -1.10 -2.29 1.53
CA PHE A 21 -1.04 -2.45 2.99
C PHE A 21 0.40 -2.31 3.44
N ALA A 22 0.58 -1.67 4.59
CA ALA A 22 1.91 -1.43 5.13
C ALA A 22 1.85 -1.40 6.65
N LYS A 23 3.00 -1.65 7.27
CA LYS A 23 3.09 -1.62 8.72
C LYS A 23 3.42 -0.26 9.27
N GLN A 24 4.02 0.60 8.47
CA GLN A 24 4.44 1.91 8.94
C GLN A 24 4.14 2.99 7.93
N ILE A 25 3.58 4.08 8.44
CA ILE A 25 3.40 5.30 7.66
C ILE A 25 3.89 6.45 8.49
N PHE A 26 4.46 7.45 7.83
CA PHE A 26 5.01 8.62 8.50
C PHE A 26 4.67 9.87 7.73
N GLN A 27 4.55 10.96 8.46
CA GLN A 27 4.49 12.26 7.83
C GLN A 27 5.90 12.56 7.34
N SER A 28 6.02 12.83 6.06
CA SER A 28 7.33 13.00 5.46
C SER A 28 7.92 14.38 5.76
N ASP A 29 9.26 14.43 5.83
CA ASP A 29 9.96 15.70 5.84
C ASP A 29 9.82 16.39 4.49
N MET A 30 9.55 15.64 3.44
CA MET A 30 9.23 16.22 2.15
C MET A 30 7.80 16.72 2.19
N TYR A 31 7.65 18.02 2.11
CA TYR A 31 6.32 18.62 2.23
C TYR A 31 5.35 18.05 1.21
N GLY A 32 4.17 17.65 1.69
CA GLY A 32 3.12 17.16 0.81
C GLY A 32 3.20 15.69 0.45
N PHE A 33 4.08 14.94 1.13
CA PHE A 33 4.20 13.51 0.89
C PHE A 33 3.99 12.72 2.16
N LEU A 34 3.48 11.50 1.99
CA LEU A 34 3.39 10.53 3.06
C LEU A 34 4.44 9.46 2.79
N GLU A 35 5.18 9.07 3.84
CA GLU A 35 6.16 8.00 3.71
C GLU A 35 5.52 6.68 4.12
N VAL A 36 5.65 5.68 3.27
CA VAL A 36 5.09 4.36 3.53
C VAL A 36 6.22 3.34 3.50
N GLU A 37 6.31 2.55 4.55
CA GLU A 37 7.36 1.54 4.69
C GLU A 37 6.78 0.21 5.13
N GLU A 38 7.56 -0.84 4.91
CA GLU A 38 7.20 -2.18 5.32
C GLU A 38 5.89 -2.63 4.68
N PHE A 39 5.94 -2.68 3.37
CA PHE A 39 4.78 -3.14 2.60
C PHE A 39 4.45 -4.58 2.94
N ILE A 40 3.16 -4.87 2.99
CA ILE A 40 2.67 -6.22 3.27
C ILE A 40 2.02 -6.75 2.02
N PHE A 41 2.46 -7.93 1.60
CA PHE A 41 1.81 -8.63 0.51
C PHE A 41 1.33 -9.97 1.05
N THR A 42 0.32 -10.51 0.41
CA THR A 42 -0.26 -11.76 0.91
C THR A 42 0.80 -12.86 0.95
N ASN A 43 0.61 -13.78 1.88
CA ASN A 43 1.53 -14.87 2.07
C ASN A 43 1.63 -15.73 0.82
N ASP A 44 2.78 -16.35 0.68
CA ASP A 44 3.03 -17.25 -0.44
C ASP A 44 2.11 -18.47 -0.41
N ASP A 45 1.54 -18.75 0.76
CA ASP A 45 0.63 -19.88 0.92
C ASP A 45 -0.68 -19.67 0.21
N GLN A 46 -1.03 -18.45 -0.07
CA GLN A 46 -2.30 -18.16 -0.72
C GLN A 46 -2.15 -18.19 -2.22
N LEU A 47 -3.13 -18.80 -2.86
CA LEU A 47 -3.20 -18.75 -4.30
C LEU A 47 -3.42 -17.30 -4.70
N VAL A 48 -2.53 -16.81 -5.53
CA VAL A 48 -2.69 -15.46 -6.06
C VAL A 48 -3.69 -15.52 -7.18
N VAL A 49 -4.84 -14.92 -6.93
CA VAL A 49 -5.92 -14.93 -7.91
C VAL A 49 -5.93 -13.67 -8.74
N ASP A 50 -5.52 -12.56 -8.13
CA ASP A 50 -5.56 -11.26 -8.77
C ASP A 50 -4.20 -10.91 -9.37
N PRO A 51 -4.12 -10.80 -10.71
CA PRO A 51 -2.86 -10.43 -11.35
C PRO A 51 -2.30 -9.10 -10.89
N SER A 52 -3.16 -8.18 -10.45
CA SER A 52 -2.68 -6.89 -10.01
C SER A 52 -1.92 -6.99 -8.68
N SER A 53 -2.25 -7.98 -7.86
CA SER A 53 -1.53 -8.20 -6.63
C SER A 53 -0.09 -8.63 -6.92
N GLU A 54 0.09 -9.51 -7.89
CA GLU A 54 1.43 -9.92 -8.30
C GLU A 54 2.22 -8.77 -8.89
N LYS A 55 1.55 -7.94 -9.67
CA LYS A 55 2.20 -6.78 -10.26
C LYS A 55 2.70 -5.84 -9.19
N LEU A 56 1.86 -5.59 -8.17
CA LEU A 56 2.25 -4.73 -7.06
C LEU A 56 3.40 -5.32 -6.27
N LYS A 57 3.35 -6.60 -6.01
CA LYS A 57 4.43 -7.25 -5.28
C LYS A 57 5.75 -7.09 -6.02
N THR A 58 5.73 -7.26 -7.33
CA THR A 58 6.91 -7.10 -8.15
C THR A 58 7.39 -5.65 -8.14
N GLU A 59 6.46 -4.72 -8.28
CA GLU A 59 6.79 -3.31 -8.32
C GLU A 59 7.46 -2.83 -7.03
N PHE A 60 6.98 -3.29 -5.89
CA PHE A 60 7.48 -2.84 -4.60
C PHE A 60 8.53 -3.75 -3.98
N ASN A 61 8.91 -4.81 -4.67
CA ASN A 61 9.82 -5.81 -4.12
C ASN A 61 11.15 -5.23 -3.67
N LYS A 62 11.66 -4.25 -4.37
CA LYS A 62 12.95 -3.66 -4.03
C LYS A 62 12.82 -2.24 -3.50
N VAL A 63 11.62 -1.85 -3.13
CA VAL A 63 11.36 -0.52 -2.62
C VAL A 63 11.41 -0.57 -1.11
N LYS A 64 12.31 0.22 -0.53
CA LYS A 64 12.38 0.33 0.92
C LYS A 64 11.28 1.24 1.45
N ARG A 65 11.03 2.30 0.73
CA ARG A 65 10.12 3.35 1.17
C ARG A 65 9.53 4.04 -0.04
N SER A 66 8.25 4.31 0.02
CA SER A 66 7.60 5.10 -1.02
C SER A 66 7.14 6.43 -0.46
N TYR A 67 7.27 7.46 -1.27
CA TYR A 67 6.78 8.79 -0.94
C TYR A 67 5.57 9.03 -1.82
N ILE A 68 4.41 9.05 -1.21
CA ILE A 68 3.16 9.20 -1.95
C ILE A 68 2.61 10.59 -1.75
N PRO A 69 2.33 11.33 -2.84
CA PRO A 69 1.76 12.67 -2.69
C PRO A 69 0.46 12.61 -1.92
N ILE A 70 0.32 13.45 -0.91
CA ILE A 70 -0.88 13.46 -0.09
C ILE A 70 -2.11 13.71 -0.94
N GLY A 71 -1.99 14.56 -1.95
CA GLY A 71 -3.12 14.83 -2.84
C GLY A 71 -3.62 13.64 -3.64
N ALA A 72 -2.80 12.60 -3.77
CA ALA A 72 -3.20 11.40 -4.49
C ALA A 72 -3.86 10.38 -3.58
N ILE A 73 -3.74 10.56 -2.27
CA ILE A 73 -4.28 9.61 -1.32
C ILE A 73 -5.76 9.84 -1.14
N GLN A 74 -6.53 8.77 -1.30
CA GLN A 74 -7.98 8.85 -1.15
C GLN A 74 -8.40 8.54 0.27
N ARG A 75 -7.71 7.59 0.91
CA ARG A 75 -8.12 7.14 2.22
C ARG A 75 -7.01 6.29 2.85
N ILE A 76 -6.88 6.43 4.15
CA ILE A 76 -5.97 5.60 4.94
C ILE A 76 -6.77 5.04 6.10
N ASP A 77 -6.75 3.73 6.25
CA ASP A 77 -7.40 3.08 7.38
C ASP A 77 -6.37 2.30 8.18
N GLU A 78 -6.50 2.32 9.49
CA GLU A 78 -5.78 1.37 10.32
C GLU A 78 -6.70 0.16 10.41
N VAL A 79 -6.22 -0.97 9.96
CA VAL A 79 -7.07 -2.18 9.86
C VAL A 79 -6.55 -3.24 10.79
N ILE A 80 -7.42 -4.19 11.10
CA ILE A 80 -7.05 -5.25 12.05
C ILE A 80 -6.30 -6.38 11.39
N GLU A 81 -6.42 -6.51 10.07
CA GLU A 81 -5.64 -7.51 9.35
C GLU A 81 -5.41 -7.06 7.94
N SER A 82 -4.35 -7.59 7.34
CA SER A 82 -3.99 -7.24 5.98
C SER A 82 -4.89 -7.93 4.98
N GLY A 83 -5.16 -7.24 3.89
CA GLY A 83 -5.82 -7.84 2.74
C GLY A 83 -4.84 -7.98 1.60
N GLU A 84 -5.37 -8.30 0.44
CA GLU A 84 -4.56 -8.44 -0.75
C GLU A 84 -4.40 -7.08 -1.43
N ALA A 85 -3.15 -6.72 -1.71
CA ALA A 85 -2.88 -5.47 -2.44
C ALA A 85 -3.41 -5.62 -3.86
N LYS A 86 -3.95 -4.53 -4.42
CA LYS A 86 -4.54 -4.61 -5.75
C LYS A 86 -4.58 -3.26 -6.44
N ILE A 87 -4.74 -3.32 -7.75
CA ILE A 87 -4.88 -2.13 -8.59
C ILE A 87 -6.21 -2.24 -9.32
N LYS A 88 -6.97 -1.15 -9.31
CA LYS A 88 -8.24 -1.08 -10.02
C LYS A 88 -8.23 0.10 -10.97
N LYS A 89 -8.90 -0.06 -12.11
CA LYS A 89 -9.06 1.07 -13.02
C LYS A 89 -10.15 2.00 -12.51
N THR A 90 -9.97 3.28 -12.83
CA THR A 90 -10.87 4.31 -12.30
C THR A 90 -12.17 4.44 -13.06
N SER A 91 -12.24 3.99 -14.28
CA SER A 91 -13.44 4.18 -15.07
C SER A 91 -14.49 3.14 -14.79
#